data_5037896d07abea7e237488bae6b3c23b
#
_entry.id   5037896d07abea7e237488bae6b3c23b
#
_cell.length_a   1.000
_cell.length_b   1.000
_cell.length_c   1.000
_cell.angle_alpha   90.00
_cell.angle_beta   90.00
_cell.angle_gamma   90.00
#
_symmetry.space_group_name_H-M   'P 1'
#
loop_
_entity.id
_entity.type
_entity.pdbx_description
1 polymer ?
#
loop_
_entity_poly.entity_id
_entity_poly.type
_entity_poly.pdbx_seq_one_letter_code
_entity_poly.pdbx_strand_id
1 'polypeptide(L)'
;MLYDPAGFEPLTGEPWDEARVRDGIAAIVADADAAFDPDALWPAHEWDGWQAPQPMKNLYVGAAGVVFALDDLRRRGFAETTLDLPAVALRALELWRAEPDYMQGEVVPEPGEGGLLTGEVGILLVACRLGHRLEDDLRDRIRANLANEAEDLMWGTPGTLVAAVAMGWDDLARESADALAARRDADGFWTQRLWGRSFRGIGTVHGLAGNVRALLQVDDPRNEALRGESAAALARAAKREDGLANWGGEGKLQWCASGPGVVSAARDYLDEELLLAGAELVWRAGAPGAEKGHGICHGTSGNGFALLAAFERTQDELWLDRARRFAVHALAQAECMPGRYSLFTGGAGTALFAAACLDADARYPVFEPRSD
;
A
#
# COMPACT_ATOMS: atom_id res chain seq x y z
N MET A 1 20.87 12.78 10.64
CA MET A 1 20.19 11.57 11.22
C MET A 1 19.17 11.09 10.20
N LEU A 2 19.21 9.82 9.83
CA LEU A 2 18.37 9.25 8.79
C LEU A 2 16.94 8.92 9.26
N TYR A 3 16.77 8.60 10.56
CA TYR A 3 15.47 8.30 11.18
C TYR A 3 15.52 8.66 12.67
N ASP A 4 14.36 8.68 13.34
CA ASP A 4 14.26 8.87 14.79
C ASP A 4 14.25 7.50 15.49
N PRO A 5 15.34 7.10 16.17
CA PRO A 5 15.42 5.80 16.84
C PRO A 5 14.38 5.58 17.94
N ALA A 6 13.86 6.66 18.54
CA ALA A 6 12.88 6.54 19.63
C ALA A 6 11.53 5.95 19.17
N GLY A 7 11.25 6.00 17.86
CA GLY A 7 10.04 5.41 17.26
C GLY A 7 10.16 3.94 16.88
N PHE A 8 11.29 3.26 17.23
CA PHE A 8 11.57 1.89 16.82
C PHE A 8 11.92 0.99 17.99
N GLU A 9 11.63 -0.29 17.84
CA GLU A 9 11.90 -1.33 18.83
C GLU A 9 12.69 -2.49 18.23
N PRO A 10 13.47 -3.23 19.04
CA PRO A 10 14.14 -4.43 18.58
C PRO A 10 13.13 -5.49 18.13
N LEU A 11 13.49 -6.22 17.08
CA LEU A 11 12.69 -7.37 16.65
C LEU A 11 12.64 -8.44 17.74
N THR A 12 11.52 -9.16 17.82
CA THR A 12 11.42 -10.36 18.66
C THR A 12 12.52 -11.36 18.33
N GLY A 13 12.99 -12.10 19.35
CA GLY A 13 13.95 -13.20 19.17
C GLY A 13 13.34 -14.50 18.63
N GLU A 14 12.03 -14.56 18.39
CA GLU A 14 11.34 -15.73 17.89
C GLU A 14 11.83 -16.11 16.49
N PRO A 15 12.16 -17.39 16.25
CA PRO A 15 12.59 -17.85 14.93
C PRO A 15 11.40 -17.89 13.95
N TRP A 16 11.74 -17.90 12.66
CA TRP A 16 10.77 -18.18 11.61
C TRP A 16 10.30 -19.63 11.69
N ASP A 17 8.99 -19.82 11.71
CA ASP A 17 8.30 -21.11 11.64
C ASP A 17 7.08 -20.97 10.74
N GLU A 18 7.07 -21.65 9.60
CA GLU A 18 6.02 -21.54 8.59
C GLU A 18 4.63 -21.96 9.12
N ALA A 19 4.55 -22.99 9.97
CA ALA A 19 3.28 -23.43 10.52
C ALA A 19 2.72 -22.37 11.46
N ARG A 20 3.54 -21.83 12.34
CA ARG A 20 3.15 -20.74 13.25
C ARG A 20 2.74 -19.47 12.50
N VAL A 21 3.41 -19.14 11.40
CA VAL A 21 3.04 -17.99 10.56
C VAL A 21 1.70 -18.22 9.88
N ARG A 22 1.43 -19.42 9.36
CA ARG A 22 0.12 -19.79 8.81
C ARG A 22 -0.98 -19.72 9.86
N ASP A 23 -0.70 -20.20 11.07
CA ASP A 23 -1.64 -20.09 12.20
C ASP A 23 -1.93 -18.63 12.57
N GLY A 24 -0.91 -17.76 12.54
CA GLY A 24 -1.08 -16.32 12.75
C GLY A 24 -1.93 -15.64 11.68
N ILE A 25 -1.74 -16.00 10.41
CA ILE A 25 -2.60 -15.53 9.31
C ILE A 25 -4.05 -15.98 9.53
N ALA A 26 -4.24 -17.27 9.83
CA ALA A 26 -5.58 -17.82 10.08
C ALA A 26 -6.27 -17.16 11.28
N ALA A 27 -5.53 -16.86 12.35
CA ALA A 27 -6.05 -16.16 13.52
C ALA A 27 -6.53 -14.74 13.19
N ILE A 28 -5.76 -13.98 12.38
CA ILE A 28 -6.17 -12.65 11.91
C ILE A 28 -7.45 -12.73 11.09
N VAL A 29 -7.57 -13.72 10.19
CA VAL A 29 -8.78 -13.91 9.37
C VAL A 29 -9.96 -14.29 10.24
N ALA A 30 -9.80 -15.20 11.20
CA ALA A 30 -10.86 -15.60 12.11
C ALA A 30 -11.32 -14.44 13.01
N ASP A 31 -10.41 -13.59 13.47
CA ASP A 31 -10.76 -12.38 14.23
C ASP A 31 -11.54 -11.37 13.36
N ALA A 32 -11.14 -11.18 12.12
CA ALA A 32 -11.87 -10.35 11.17
C ALA A 32 -13.28 -10.90 10.88
N ASP A 33 -13.42 -12.21 10.67
CA ASP A 33 -14.72 -12.88 10.48
C ASP A 33 -15.64 -12.68 11.71
N ALA A 34 -15.09 -12.85 12.91
CA ALA A 34 -15.84 -12.72 14.15
C ALA A 34 -16.28 -11.28 14.47
N ALA A 35 -15.52 -10.29 14.01
CA ALA A 35 -15.80 -8.88 14.24
C ALA A 35 -16.75 -8.25 13.21
N PHE A 36 -17.05 -8.97 12.13
CA PHE A 36 -17.91 -8.45 11.06
C PHE A 36 -19.36 -8.29 11.52
N ASP A 37 -19.94 -7.14 11.21
CA ASP A 37 -21.35 -6.84 11.36
C ASP A 37 -21.94 -6.35 10.02
N PRO A 38 -23.07 -6.90 9.54
CA PRO A 38 -23.61 -6.54 8.23
C PRO A 38 -24.09 -5.09 8.10
N ASP A 39 -24.37 -4.42 9.21
CA ASP A 39 -24.81 -3.01 9.22
C ASP A 39 -23.66 -2.04 9.53
N ALA A 40 -22.74 -2.43 10.42
CA ALA A 40 -21.60 -1.61 10.85
C ALA A 40 -20.28 -2.01 10.18
N LEU A 41 -20.24 -3.09 9.37
CA LEU A 41 -19.04 -3.67 8.76
C LEU A 41 -18.01 -4.06 9.82
N TRP A 42 -16.82 -3.50 9.80
CA TRP A 42 -15.81 -3.67 10.85
C TRP A 42 -15.68 -2.40 11.68
N PRO A 43 -15.46 -2.51 13.00
CA PRO A 43 -15.16 -1.36 13.83
C PRO A 43 -13.92 -0.63 13.30
N ALA A 44 -14.01 0.68 13.11
CA ALA A 44 -12.82 1.47 12.86
C ALA A 44 -12.04 1.65 14.17
N HIS A 45 -10.74 1.45 14.10
CA HIS A 45 -9.87 1.80 15.21
C HIS A 45 -9.80 3.34 15.33
N GLU A 46 -9.67 3.88 16.56
CA GLU A 46 -9.59 5.33 16.79
C GLU A 46 -8.49 6.00 15.93
N TRP A 47 -7.41 5.27 15.70
CA TRP A 47 -6.28 5.69 14.88
C TRP A 47 -6.65 5.82 13.39
N ASP A 48 -7.56 4.99 12.89
CA ASP A 48 -8.05 4.98 11.50
C ASP A 48 -9.30 5.84 11.31
N GLY A 49 -9.95 6.22 12.40
CA GLY A 49 -11.22 6.93 12.38
C GLY A 49 -11.12 8.35 11.82
N TRP A 50 -10.05 9.07 12.08
CA TRP A 50 -9.83 10.46 11.63
C TRP A 50 -11.07 11.34 11.65
N GLN A 51 -11.97 11.14 12.61
CA GLN A 51 -13.28 11.81 12.69
C GLN A 51 -14.24 11.51 11.51
N ALA A 52 -13.96 10.46 10.74
CA ALA A 52 -14.81 10.05 9.64
C ALA A 52 -16.10 9.35 10.11
N PRO A 53 -17.15 9.37 9.26
CA PRO A 53 -18.36 8.61 9.54
C PRO A 53 -18.07 7.10 9.65
N GLN A 54 -18.74 6.45 10.56
CA GLN A 54 -18.73 5.00 10.69
C GLN A 54 -19.98 4.41 9.99
N PRO A 55 -19.85 3.24 9.37
CA PRO A 55 -18.67 2.41 9.11
C PRO A 55 -17.75 2.97 8.00
N MET A 56 -16.48 2.58 8.05
CA MET A 56 -15.51 2.89 7.00
C MET A 56 -15.64 1.90 5.84
N LYS A 57 -15.68 2.39 4.59
CA LYS A 57 -15.97 1.56 3.41
C LYS A 57 -14.80 1.45 2.44
N ASN A 58 -13.88 2.44 2.44
CA ASN A 58 -12.80 2.56 1.47
C ASN A 58 -11.77 1.41 1.51
N LEU A 59 -10.86 1.42 0.53
CA LEU A 59 -9.82 0.39 0.40
C LEU A 59 -8.68 0.56 1.43
N TYR A 60 -8.44 1.78 1.91
CA TYR A 60 -7.31 2.08 2.80
C TYR A 60 -7.54 1.56 4.23
N VAL A 61 -8.59 2.03 4.89
CA VAL A 61 -8.91 1.68 6.28
C VAL A 61 -10.29 1.03 6.45
N GLY A 62 -11.03 0.87 5.38
CA GLY A 62 -12.43 0.39 5.41
C GLY A 62 -12.61 -1.03 4.92
N ALA A 63 -13.88 -1.40 4.80
CA ALA A 63 -14.32 -2.76 4.47
C ALA A 63 -13.76 -3.28 3.14
N ALA A 64 -13.67 -2.44 2.11
CA ALA A 64 -13.12 -2.88 0.82
C ALA A 64 -11.68 -3.41 0.97
N GLY A 65 -10.87 -2.80 1.85
CA GLY A 65 -9.51 -3.28 2.12
C GLY A 65 -9.49 -4.62 2.84
N VAL A 66 -10.38 -4.82 3.81
CA VAL A 66 -10.49 -6.10 4.52
C VAL A 66 -10.93 -7.18 3.54
N VAL A 67 -11.99 -6.94 2.77
CA VAL A 67 -12.51 -7.87 1.75
C VAL A 67 -11.44 -8.23 0.70
N PHE A 68 -10.68 -7.24 0.23
CA PHE A 68 -9.55 -7.47 -0.68
C PHE A 68 -8.53 -8.45 -0.09
N ALA A 69 -8.14 -8.26 1.16
CA ALA A 69 -7.16 -9.10 1.82
C ALA A 69 -7.68 -10.52 2.07
N LEU A 70 -8.92 -10.67 2.53
CA LEU A 70 -9.56 -11.96 2.76
C LEU A 70 -9.67 -12.76 1.45
N ASP A 71 -10.06 -12.10 0.33
CA ASP A 71 -10.14 -12.73 -0.97
C ASP A 71 -8.74 -13.17 -1.48
N ASP A 72 -7.71 -12.33 -1.35
CA ASP A 72 -6.35 -12.66 -1.76
C ASP A 72 -5.78 -13.85 -0.96
N LEU A 73 -5.94 -13.83 0.37
CA LEU A 73 -5.49 -14.93 1.24
C LEU A 73 -6.22 -16.24 0.94
N ARG A 74 -7.53 -16.19 0.69
CA ARG A 74 -8.34 -17.35 0.31
C ARG A 74 -7.90 -17.91 -1.06
N ARG A 75 -7.76 -17.08 -2.09
CA ARG A 75 -7.29 -17.51 -3.42
C ARG A 75 -5.91 -18.15 -3.39
N ARG A 76 -5.04 -17.68 -2.50
CA ARG A 76 -3.68 -18.22 -2.32
C ARG A 76 -3.62 -19.42 -1.36
N GLY A 77 -4.74 -19.84 -0.77
CA GLY A 77 -4.81 -20.99 0.13
C GLY A 77 -4.12 -20.78 1.48
N PHE A 78 -4.02 -19.54 1.96
CA PHE A 78 -3.45 -19.23 3.26
C PHE A 78 -4.47 -19.28 4.40
N ALA A 79 -5.72 -18.89 4.14
CA ALA A 79 -6.80 -18.95 5.10
C ALA A 79 -8.16 -19.02 4.39
N GLU A 80 -9.15 -19.55 5.08
CA GLU A 80 -10.56 -19.55 4.67
C GLU A 80 -11.32 -18.50 5.48
N THR A 81 -12.32 -17.87 4.86
CA THR A 81 -13.26 -16.96 5.52
C THR A 81 -14.68 -17.52 5.43
N THR A 82 -15.49 -17.25 6.44
CA THR A 82 -16.90 -17.64 6.48
C THR A 82 -17.82 -16.60 5.83
N LEU A 83 -17.28 -15.43 5.47
CA LEU A 83 -18.04 -14.31 4.94
C LEU A 83 -18.37 -14.49 3.44
N ASP A 84 -19.56 -14.04 3.05
CA ASP A 84 -19.92 -13.84 1.65
C ASP A 84 -19.25 -12.55 1.13
N LEU A 85 -17.97 -12.66 0.74
CA LEU A 85 -17.16 -11.51 0.32
C LEU A 85 -17.80 -10.69 -0.81
N PRO A 86 -18.42 -11.30 -1.86
CA PRO A 86 -19.20 -10.56 -2.84
C PRO A 86 -20.30 -9.71 -2.22
N ALA A 87 -21.12 -10.28 -1.34
CA ALA A 87 -22.21 -9.55 -0.67
C ALA A 87 -21.66 -8.41 0.21
N VAL A 88 -20.58 -8.64 0.95
CA VAL A 88 -19.93 -7.60 1.78
C VAL A 88 -19.39 -6.45 0.93
N ALA A 89 -18.73 -6.73 -0.21
CA ALA A 89 -18.23 -5.70 -1.12
C ALA A 89 -19.36 -4.83 -1.67
N LEU A 90 -20.47 -5.44 -2.06
CA LEU A 90 -21.66 -4.71 -2.53
C LEU A 90 -22.27 -3.85 -1.42
N ARG A 91 -22.35 -4.38 -0.21
CA ARG A 91 -22.85 -3.65 0.95
C ARG A 91 -21.97 -2.43 1.27
N ALA A 92 -20.64 -2.57 1.20
CA ALA A 92 -19.72 -1.46 1.36
C ALA A 92 -19.96 -0.35 0.32
N LEU A 93 -20.22 -0.73 -0.95
CA LEU A 93 -20.53 0.22 -2.02
C LEU A 93 -21.87 0.93 -1.80
N GLU A 94 -22.91 0.21 -1.37
CA GLU A 94 -24.21 0.80 -1.03
C GLU A 94 -24.08 1.85 0.09
N LEU A 95 -23.36 1.50 1.15
CA LEU A 95 -23.11 2.42 2.27
C LEU A 95 -22.25 3.62 1.84
N TRP A 96 -21.24 3.41 0.99
CA TRP A 96 -20.47 4.50 0.42
C TRP A 96 -21.34 5.49 -0.36
N ARG A 97 -22.22 4.99 -1.24
CA ARG A 97 -23.10 5.83 -2.04
C ARG A 97 -24.15 6.57 -1.22
N ALA A 98 -24.53 6.01 -0.07
CA ALA A 98 -25.43 6.68 0.88
C ALA A 98 -24.70 7.75 1.72
N GLU A 99 -23.50 7.45 2.21
CA GLU A 99 -22.68 8.32 3.04
C GLU A 99 -21.20 8.01 2.80
N PRO A 100 -20.52 8.73 1.88
CA PRO A 100 -19.11 8.54 1.60
C PRO A 100 -18.22 8.81 2.82
N ASP A 101 -17.10 8.06 2.92
CA ASP A 101 -16.09 8.30 3.94
C ASP A 101 -15.48 9.70 3.77
N TYR A 102 -15.11 10.35 4.86
CA TYR A 102 -14.39 11.62 4.87
C TYR A 102 -15.10 12.83 4.20
N MET A 103 -16.38 12.72 3.85
CA MET A 103 -17.13 13.83 3.25
C MET A 103 -17.62 14.87 4.25
N GLN A 104 -17.48 14.62 5.54
CA GLN A 104 -17.85 15.55 6.59
C GLN A 104 -16.62 16.30 7.10
N GLY A 105 -16.44 17.54 6.62
CA GLY A 105 -15.43 18.46 7.10
C GLY A 105 -14.27 18.74 6.13
N GLU A 106 -13.39 19.61 6.55
CA GLU A 106 -12.30 20.19 5.74
C GLU A 106 -11.17 19.24 5.36
N VAL A 107 -11.28 17.94 5.66
CA VAL A 107 -10.14 17.01 5.63
C VAL A 107 -9.93 16.35 4.27
N VAL A 108 -10.98 16.17 3.47
CA VAL A 108 -10.85 15.59 2.12
C VAL A 108 -11.45 16.52 1.08
N PRO A 109 -10.67 16.98 0.11
CA PRO A 109 -11.19 17.78 -1.00
C PRO A 109 -12.08 16.93 -1.91
N GLU A 110 -12.98 17.55 -2.64
CA GLU A 110 -13.86 16.93 -3.64
C GLU A 110 -13.16 15.92 -4.57
N PRO A 111 -11.87 16.05 -4.94
CA PRO A 111 -11.14 15.04 -5.71
C PRO A 111 -11.01 13.68 -5.03
N GLY A 112 -11.27 13.55 -3.73
CA GLY A 112 -11.15 12.29 -3.00
C GLY A 112 -12.13 11.20 -3.42
N GLU A 113 -13.28 11.55 -4.01
CA GLU A 113 -14.31 10.59 -4.41
C GLU A 113 -13.83 9.56 -5.42
N GLY A 114 -12.97 9.94 -6.35
CA GLY A 114 -12.43 9.08 -7.41
C GLY A 114 -11.12 8.35 -7.04
N GLY A 115 -10.59 8.53 -5.83
CA GLY A 115 -9.30 7.95 -5.44
C GLY A 115 -9.34 6.42 -5.30
N LEU A 116 -8.17 5.78 -5.53
CA LEU A 116 -8.05 4.33 -5.36
C LEU A 116 -8.18 3.92 -3.88
N LEU A 117 -7.41 4.56 -2.99
CA LEU A 117 -7.35 4.10 -1.61
C LEU A 117 -8.50 4.60 -0.76
N THR A 118 -8.90 5.85 -0.91
CA THR A 118 -9.90 6.50 -0.05
C THR A 118 -11.20 6.83 -0.77
N GLY A 119 -11.29 6.59 -2.09
CA GLY A 119 -12.46 6.88 -2.91
C GLY A 119 -13.24 5.64 -3.36
N GLU A 120 -14.25 5.87 -4.20
CA GLU A 120 -15.15 4.84 -4.72
C GLU A 120 -14.43 3.84 -5.64
N VAL A 121 -13.34 4.26 -6.32
CA VAL A 121 -12.61 3.39 -7.27
C VAL A 121 -12.09 2.13 -6.58
N GLY A 122 -11.55 2.22 -5.37
CA GLY A 122 -11.09 1.04 -4.64
C GLY A 122 -12.22 0.07 -4.28
N ILE A 123 -13.39 0.58 -3.91
CA ILE A 123 -14.56 -0.23 -3.56
C ILE A 123 -15.09 -0.93 -4.82
N LEU A 124 -15.23 -0.18 -5.94
CA LEU A 124 -15.66 -0.72 -7.22
C LEU A 124 -14.69 -1.78 -7.75
N LEU A 125 -13.37 -1.54 -7.63
CA LEU A 125 -12.34 -2.50 -8.04
C LEU A 125 -12.51 -3.84 -7.29
N VAL A 126 -12.70 -3.79 -5.97
CA VAL A 126 -12.91 -5.00 -5.16
C VAL A 126 -14.22 -5.70 -5.55
N ALA A 127 -15.29 -4.96 -5.75
CA ALA A 127 -16.57 -5.52 -6.17
C ALA A 127 -16.49 -6.19 -7.56
N CYS A 128 -15.80 -5.56 -8.53
CA CYS A 128 -15.57 -6.15 -9.85
C CYS A 128 -14.72 -7.43 -9.77
N ARG A 129 -13.65 -7.44 -8.97
CA ARG A 129 -12.84 -8.66 -8.73
C ARG A 129 -13.64 -9.82 -8.18
N LEU A 130 -14.69 -9.54 -7.41
CA LEU A 130 -15.59 -10.54 -6.84
C LEU A 130 -16.77 -10.89 -7.75
N GLY A 131 -16.78 -10.39 -8.99
CA GLY A 131 -17.71 -10.79 -10.05
C GLY A 131 -18.96 -9.92 -10.19
N HIS A 132 -19.04 -8.78 -9.51
CA HIS A 132 -20.10 -7.82 -9.73
C HIS A 132 -19.89 -7.07 -11.05
N ARG A 133 -20.98 -6.89 -11.82
CA ARG A 133 -20.96 -6.19 -13.12
C ARG A 133 -21.04 -4.68 -12.94
N LEU A 134 -19.93 -4.07 -12.51
CA LEU A 134 -19.79 -2.65 -12.21
C LEU A 134 -18.65 -2.01 -13.02
N GLU A 135 -18.24 -2.65 -14.12
CA GLU A 135 -17.12 -2.23 -14.95
C GLU A 135 -17.34 -0.84 -15.55
N ASP A 136 -18.56 -0.52 -15.97
CA ASP A 136 -18.88 0.80 -16.53
C ASP A 136 -18.76 1.89 -15.46
N ASP A 137 -19.30 1.68 -14.26
CA ASP A 137 -19.16 2.59 -13.13
C ASP A 137 -17.69 2.82 -12.79
N LEU A 138 -16.89 1.75 -12.72
CA LEU A 138 -15.47 1.83 -12.42
C LEU A 138 -14.70 2.61 -13.51
N ARG A 139 -14.97 2.34 -14.79
CA ARG A 139 -14.36 3.07 -15.92
C ARG A 139 -14.69 4.57 -15.88
N ASP A 140 -15.94 4.91 -15.61
CA ASP A 140 -16.37 6.30 -15.53
C ASP A 140 -15.70 7.04 -14.37
N ARG A 141 -15.56 6.38 -13.20
CA ARG A 141 -14.84 6.96 -12.05
C ARG A 141 -13.35 7.15 -12.33
N ILE A 142 -12.68 6.18 -12.97
CA ILE A 142 -11.28 6.33 -13.38
C ILE A 142 -11.11 7.52 -14.34
N ARG A 143 -11.97 7.64 -15.36
CA ARG A 143 -11.91 8.79 -16.30
C ARG A 143 -12.17 10.13 -15.61
N ALA A 144 -13.15 10.19 -14.72
CA ALA A 144 -13.42 11.39 -13.95
C ALA A 144 -12.22 11.83 -13.10
N ASN A 145 -11.41 10.87 -12.63
CA ASN A 145 -10.22 11.13 -11.82
C ASN A 145 -8.99 11.56 -12.63
N LEU A 146 -9.00 11.49 -13.96
CA LEU A 146 -7.86 11.92 -14.80
C LEU A 146 -7.49 13.38 -14.64
N ALA A 147 -8.45 14.24 -14.27
CA ALA A 147 -8.23 15.66 -14.01
C ALA A 147 -7.75 15.97 -12.58
N ASN A 148 -7.61 14.94 -11.72
CA ASN A 148 -7.23 15.13 -10.32
C ASN A 148 -5.75 15.52 -10.21
N GLU A 149 -5.46 16.64 -9.57
CA GLU A 149 -4.11 17.19 -9.40
C GLU A 149 -3.36 16.63 -8.15
N ALA A 150 -3.93 15.65 -7.46
CA ALA A 150 -3.28 15.01 -6.31
C ALA A 150 -1.97 14.33 -6.70
N GLU A 151 -1.89 13.77 -7.91
CA GLU A 151 -0.72 13.13 -8.50
C GLU A 151 -0.05 12.09 -7.57
N ASP A 152 -0.87 11.26 -6.92
CA ASP A 152 -0.43 10.23 -6.00
C ASP A 152 -1.29 8.96 -6.06
N LEU A 153 -0.83 7.88 -5.41
CA LEU A 153 -1.52 6.59 -5.39
C LEU A 153 -2.80 6.61 -4.54
N MET A 154 -2.95 7.56 -3.62
CA MET A 154 -4.09 7.57 -2.70
C MET A 154 -5.33 8.19 -3.34
N TRP A 155 -5.19 9.35 -3.97
CA TRP A 155 -6.30 10.15 -4.51
C TRP A 155 -6.24 10.34 -6.02
N GLY A 156 -5.04 10.33 -6.60
CA GLY A 156 -4.78 10.82 -7.96
C GLY A 156 -4.79 9.76 -9.05
N THR A 157 -4.44 10.22 -10.24
CA THR A 157 -4.32 9.39 -11.46
C THR A 157 -3.40 8.17 -11.30
N PRO A 158 -2.26 8.22 -10.57
CA PRO A 158 -1.42 7.03 -10.36
C PRO A 158 -2.18 5.85 -9.74
N GLY A 159 -3.04 6.14 -8.74
CA GLY A 159 -3.84 5.08 -8.12
C GLY A 159 -4.89 4.50 -9.07
N THR A 160 -5.62 5.35 -9.80
CA THR A 160 -6.65 4.87 -10.73
C THR A 160 -6.06 4.21 -11.98
N LEU A 161 -4.84 4.56 -12.39
CA LEU A 161 -4.06 3.81 -13.39
C LEU A 161 -3.83 2.36 -12.93
N VAL A 162 -3.43 2.16 -11.67
CA VAL A 162 -3.25 0.82 -11.10
C VAL A 162 -4.56 0.03 -11.14
N ALA A 163 -5.70 0.66 -10.86
CA ALA A 163 -7.00 0.01 -10.98
C ALA A 163 -7.31 -0.43 -12.42
N ALA A 164 -7.01 0.41 -13.42
CA ALA A 164 -7.18 0.06 -14.83
C ALA A 164 -6.29 -1.12 -15.24
N VAL A 165 -5.03 -1.15 -14.78
CA VAL A 165 -4.10 -2.28 -14.99
C VAL A 165 -4.63 -3.56 -14.33
N ALA A 166 -5.10 -3.48 -13.08
CA ALA A 166 -5.64 -4.63 -12.35
C ALA A 166 -6.87 -5.27 -13.05
N MET A 167 -7.63 -4.45 -13.80
CA MET A 167 -8.77 -4.91 -14.60
C MET A 167 -8.40 -5.37 -16.02
N GLY A 168 -7.12 -5.27 -16.42
CA GLY A 168 -6.68 -5.61 -17.78
C GLY A 168 -7.19 -4.64 -18.85
N TRP A 169 -7.47 -3.38 -18.51
CA TRP A 169 -7.99 -2.38 -19.45
C TRP A 169 -6.85 -1.54 -20.05
N ASP A 170 -6.19 -2.08 -21.04
CA ASP A 170 -5.02 -1.46 -21.69
C ASP A 170 -5.31 -0.06 -22.26
N ASP A 171 -6.50 0.17 -22.79
CA ASP A 171 -6.94 1.45 -23.31
C ASP A 171 -6.94 2.53 -22.22
N LEU A 172 -7.60 2.24 -21.11
CA LEU A 172 -7.76 3.16 -20.00
C LEU A 172 -6.47 3.32 -19.18
N ALA A 173 -5.68 2.24 -19.06
CA ALA A 173 -4.37 2.28 -18.45
C ALA A 173 -3.42 3.22 -19.24
N ARG A 174 -3.45 3.14 -20.57
CA ARG A 174 -2.64 4.00 -21.44
C ARG A 174 -3.12 5.46 -21.41
N GLU A 175 -4.44 5.70 -21.43
CA GLU A 175 -5.03 7.04 -21.26
C GLU A 175 -4.58 7.68 -19.92
N SER A 176 -4.63 6.91 -18.84
CA SER A 176 -4.20 7.36 -17.50
C SER A 176 -2.70 7.62 -17.44
N ALA A 177 -1.88 6.75 -18.07
CA ALA A 177 -0.43 6.92 -18.14
C ALA A 177 -0.03 8.18 -18.94
N ASP A 178 -0.71 8.45 -20.04
CA ASP A 178 -0.47 9.66 -20.85
C ASP A 178 -0.83 10.93 -20.08
N ALA A 179 -1.97 10.93 -19.38
CA ALA A 179 -2.38 12.05 -18.54
C ALA A 179 -1.38 12.31 -17.41
N LEU A 180 -0.90 11.27 -16.73
CA LEU A 180 0.11 11.39 -15.68
C LEU A 180 1.47 11.84 -16.22
N ALA A 181 1.92 11.29 -17.34
CA ALA A 181 3.19 11.66 -17.97
C ALA A 181 3.19 13.13 -18.44
N ALA A 182 2.07 13.63 -18.96
CA ALA A 182 1.93 15.01 -19.42
C ALA A 182 2.06 16.05 -18.27
N ARG A 183 1.80 15.65 -17.02
CA ARG A 183 1.91 16.52 -15.83
C ARG A 183 3.22 16.38 -15.09
N ARG A 184 4.17 15.59 -15.62
CA ARG A 184 5.50 15.45 -15.03
C ARG A 184 6.28 16.74 -15.20
N ASP A 185 6.86 17.25 -14.12
CA ASP A 185 7.70 18.45 -14.11
C ASP A 185 9.03 18.22 -14.82
N ALA A 186 9.66 19.29 -15.30
CA ALA A 186 10.92 19.22 -16.06
C ALA A 186 12.10 18.60 -15.29
N ASP A 187 12.06 18.57 -13.96
CA ASP A 187 13.06 17.94 -13.10
C ASP A 187 12.77 16.48 -12.76
N GLY A 188 11.68 15.92 -13.34
CA GLY A 188 11.32 14.52 -13.24
C GLY A 188 10.36 14.18 -12.09
N PHE A 189 9.92 15.15 -11.30
CA PHE A 189 8.93 14.97 -10.24
C PHE A 189 7.51 15.27 -10.73
N TRP A 190 6.55 15.15 -9.80
CA TRP A 190 5.18 15.65 -9.94
C TRP A 190 4.90 16.62 -8.81
N THR A 191 4.31 17.77 -9.15
CA THR A 191 3.79 18.71 -8.15
C THR A 191 2.37 18.34 -7.82
N GLN A 192 2.15 17.87 -6.61
CA GLN A 192 0.85 17.49 -6.07
C GLN A 192 0.11 18.73 -5.56
N ARG A 193 -1.17 18.87 -5.89
CA ARG A 193 -2.04 19.93 -5.40
C ARG A 193 -3.20 19.32 -4.63
N LEU A 194 -3.17 19.50 -3.32
CA LEU A 194 -4.13 18.95 -2.38
C LEU A 194 -4.42 19.93 -1.26
N TRP A 195 -5.67 20.06 -0.86
CA TRP A 195 -6.11 20.94 0.24
C TRP A 195 -5.63 22.39 0.11
N GLY A 196 -5.64 22.93 -1.10
CA GLY A 196 -5.14 24.28 -1.37
C GLY A 196 -3.62 24.45 -1.18
N ARG A 197 -2.88 23.37 -1.02
CA ARG A 197 -1.41 23.33 -0.88
C ARG A 197 -0.77 22.64 -2.06
N SER A 198 0.47 23.03 -2.35
CA SER A 198 1.33 22.32 -3.30
C SER A 198 2.50 21.71 -2.56
N PHE A 199 2.81 20.46 -2.86
CA PHE A 199 3.97 19.76 -2.32
C PHE A 199 4.53 18.75 -3.34
N ARG A 200 5.72 18.25 -3.07
CA ARG A 200 6.41 17.28 -3.91
C ARG A 200 6.88 16.14 -3.04
N GLY A 201 6.27 14.99 -3.23
CA GLY A 201 6.62 13.77 -2.51
C GLY A 201 7.66 12.94 -3.26
N ILE A 202 8.39 12.12 -2.51
CA ILE A 202 9.35 11.16 -3.06
C ILE A 202 8.94 9.72 -2.78
N GLY A 203 8.10 9.51 -1.77
CA GLY A 203 7.66 8.20 -1.31
C GLY A 203 6.75 7.48 -2.29
N THR A 204 6.27 6.32 -1.86
CA THR A 204 5.45 5.45 -2.71
C THR A 204 4.01 5.93 -2.78
N VAL A 205 3.37 6.24 -1.65
CA VAL A 205 1.96 6.68 -1.70
C VAL A 205 1.85 8.09 -2.25
N HIS A 206 2.71 9.00 -1.79
CA HIS A 206 2.62 10.43 -2.09
C HIS A 206 3.86 10.92 -2.84
N GLY A 207 4.17 10.39 -4.02
CA GLY A 207 5.27 10.95 -4.78
C GLY A 207 5.90 10.11 -5.87
N LEU A 208 7.15 10.50 -6.19
CA LEU A 208 7.90 10.03 -7.34
C LEU A 208 7.95 8.50 -7.46
N ALA A 209 8.32 7.80 -6.38
CA ALA A 209 8.55 6.36 -6.45
C ALA A 209 7.26 5.59 -6.82
N GLY A 210 6.13 5.95 -6.24
CA GLY A 210 4.86 5.31 -6.56
C GLY A 210 4.31 5.67 -7.94
N ASN A 211 4.45 6.93 -8.35
CA ASN A 211 4.02 7.38 -9.68
C ASN A 211 4.78 6.65 -10.79
N VAL A 212 6.10 6.51 -10.63
CA VAL A 212 6.93 5.74 -11.56
C VAL A 212 6.53 4.27 -11.55
N ARG A 213 6.30 3.67 -10.36
CA ARG A 213 5.89 2.26 -10.27
C ARG A 213 4.56 2.01 -10.96
N ALA A 214 3.61 2.94 -10.87
CA ALA A 214 2.33 2.86 -11.58
C ALA A 214 2.54 2.93 -13.11
N LEU A 215 3.31 3.90 -13.60
CA LEU A 215 3.61 4.05 -15.03
C LEU A 215 4.30 2.82 -15.62
N LEU A 216 5.26 2.22 -14.91
CA LEU A 216 6.01 1.05 -15.37
C LEU A 216 5.16 -0.22 -15.53
N GLN A 217 3.91 -0.23 -15.06
CA GLN A 217 2.98 -1.34 -15.30
C GLN A 217 2.32 -1.30 -16.68
N VAL A 218 2.41 -0.17 -17.37
CA VAL A 218 1.93 -0.03 -18.76
C VAL A 218 3.09 -0.29 -19.71
N ASP A 219 2.88 -1.11 -20.74
CA ASP A 219 3.87 -1.31 -21.79
C ASP A 219 3.99 -0.05 -22.65
N ASP A 220 5.07 0.70 -22.45
CA ASP A 220 5.31 2.00 -23.05
C ASP A 220 6.78 2.16 -23.44
N PRO A 221 7.10 2.62 -24.68
CA PRO A 221 8.48 2.85 -25.12
C PRO A 221 9.23 3.91 -24.29
N ARG A 222 8.52 4.77 -23.55
CA ARG A 222 9.11 5.78 -22.64
C ARG A 222 9.68 5.17 -21.35
N ASN A 223 9.37 3.90 -21.04
CA ASN A 223 9.72 3.29 -19.75
C ASN A 223 11.24 3.21 -19.53
N GLU A 224 12.05 2.98 -20.54
CA GLU A 224 13.51 2.94 -20.39
C GLU A 224 14.06 4.29 -19.93
N ALA A 225 13.65 5.38 -20.60
CA ALA A 225 14.04 6.73 -20.20
C ALA A 225 13.48 7.07 -18.79
N LEU A 226 12.23 6.69 -18.50
CA LEU A 226 11.59 6.92 -17.21
C LEU A 226 12.38 6.25 -16.07
N ARG A 227 12.82 4.99 -16.23
CA ARG A 227 13.67 4.29 -15.25
C ARG A 227 14.97 5.05 -14.98
N GLY A 228 15.71 5.40 -16.03
CA GLY A 228 17.00 6.09 -15.91
C GLY A 228 16.90 7.46 -15.26
N GLU A 229 15.94 8.29 -15.68
CA GLU A 229 15.70 9.62 -15.11
C GLU A 229 15.26 9.56 -13.66
N SER A 230 14.38 8.60 -13.33
CA SER A 230 13.85 8.43 -11.97
C SER A 230 14.90 7.86 -11.03
N ALA A 231 15.73 6.90 -11.47
CA ALA A 231 16.89 6.43 -10.71
C ALA A 231 17.84 7.57 -10.37
N ALA A 232 18.16 8.43 -11.34
CA ALA A 232 19.00 9.61 -11.11
C ALA A 232 18.37 10.62 -10.15
N ALA A 233 17.04 10.84 -10.24
CA ALA A 233 16.31 11.73 -9.32
C ALA A 233 16.32 11.18 -7.89
N LEU A 234 16.05 9.89 -7.71
CA LEU A 234 16.10 9.21 -6.42
C LEU A 234 17.51 9.23 -5.82
N ALA A 235 18.55 8.99 -6.64
CA ALA A 235 19.93 9.03 -6.18
C ALA A 235 20.36 10.42 -5.70
N ARG A 236 19.89 11.49 -6.37
CA ARG A 236 20.14 12.89 -5.93
C ARG A 236 19.41 13.25 -4.65
N ALA A 237 18.21 12.70 -4.44
CA ALA A 237 17.38 13.00 -3.29
C ALA A 237 17.71 12.14 -2.05
N ALA A 238 18.52 11.10 -2.20
CA ALA A 238 18.91 10.22 -1.12
C ALA A 238 19.74 10.97 -0.07
N LYS A 239 19.32 10.87 1.19
CA LYS A 239 20.13 11.25 2.36
C LYS A 239 21.01 10.07 2.74
N ARG A 240 22.32 10.25 2.79
CA ARG A 240 23.28 9.17 3.06
C ARG A 240 24.10 9.47 4.30
N GLU A 241 24.29 8.46 5.14
CA GLU A 241 25.08 8.55 6.37
C GLU A 241 25.59 7.13 6.70
N ASP A 242 26.89 6.96 6.90
CA ASP A 242 27.54 5.70 7.33
C ASP A 242 27.19 4.45 6.49
N GLY A 243 27.13 4.61 5.18
CA GLY A 243 26.79 3.52 4.25
C GLY A 243 25.29 3.20 4.19
N LEU A 244 24.44 3.98 4.85
CA LEU A 244 23.00 3.85 4.86
C LEU A 244 22.34 4.95 4.01
N ALA A 245 21.10 4.72 3.58
CA ALA A 245 20.36 5.70 2.80
C ALA A 245 18.88 5.79 3.24
N ASN A 246 18.33 7.00 3.21
CA ASN A 246 16.89 7.25 3.38
C ASN A 246 16.43 8.37 2.44
N TRP A 247 15.11 8.44 2.25
CA TRP A 247 14.43 9.46 1.45
C TRP A 247 13.28 10.09 2.23
N GLY A 248 12.86 11.27 1.79
CA GLY A 248 11.70 11.95 2.37
C GLY A 248 12.02 12.82 3.59
N GLY A 249 10.99 13.09 4.39
CA GLY A 249 11.05 14.02 5.52
C GLY A 249 11.96 13.54 6.67
N GLU A 250 12.35 14.49 7.54
CA GLU A 250 13.19 14.19 8.68
C GLU A 250 12.52 13.19 9.64
N GLY A 251 13.31 12.22 10.13
CA GLY A 251 12.90 11.23 11.11
C GLY A 251 11.96 10.14 10.61
N LYS A 252 11.44 10.23 9.38
CA LYS A 252 10.49 9.24 8.86
C LYS A 252 11.23 8.04 8.27
N LEU A 253 10.83 6.85 8.68
CA LEU A 253 11.24 5.58 8.08
C LEU A 253 10.00 4.69 7.99
N GLN A 254 9.23 4.87 6.91
CA GLN A 254 7.94 4.23 6.68
C GLN A 254 7.66 4.08 5.19
N TRP A 255 6.95 3.03 4.81
CA TRP A 255 6.73 2.66 3.40
C TRP A 255 6.04 3.77 2.59
N CYS A 256 5.02 4.40 3.11
CA CYS A 256 4.23 5.38 2.34
C CYS A 256 5.01 6.62 1.89
N ALA A 257 6.02 7.05 2.65
CA ALA A 257 6.60 8.39 2.50
C ALA A 257 8.14 8.45 2.45
N SER A 258 8.86 7.34 2.64
CA SER A 258 10.32 7.38 2.80
C SER A 258 11.03 6.12 2.29
N GLY A 259 12.24 5.86 2.76
CA GLY A 259 13.14 4.81 2.27
C GLY A 259 12.51 3.44 2.04
N PRO A 260 11.76 2.85 2.98
CA PRO A 260 11.17 1.53 2.76
C PRO A 260 10.30 1.45 1.50
N GLY A 261 9.50 2.48 1.23
CA GLY A 261 8.69 2.53 0.02
C GLY A 261 9.51 2.78 -1.24
N VAL A 262 10.53 3.65 -1.17
CA VAL A 262 11.43 3.87 -2.32
C VAL A 262 12.15 2.58 -2.70
N VAL A 263 12.68 1.84 -1.73
CA VAL A 263 13.32 0.53 -1.95
C VAL A 263 12.32 -0.44 -2.60
N SER A 264 11.09 -0.52 -2.10
CA SER A 264 10.07 -1.41 -2.65
C SER A 264 9.67 -1.02 -4.09
N ALA A 265 9.37 0.26 -4.34
CA ALA A 265 8.84 0.72 -5.61
C ALA A 265 9.90 0.80 -6.72
N ALA A 266 11.16 1.07 -6.37
CA ALA A 266 12.26 1.27 -7.32
C ALA A 266 13.22 0.07 -7.44
N ARG A 267 12.84 -1.10 -6.93
CA ARG A 267 13.70 -2.28 -6.81
C ARG A 267 14.29 -2.80 -8.12
N ASP A 268 13.63 -2.55 -9.23
CA ASP A 268 14.03 -3.01 -10.56
C ASP A 268 14.87 -1.97 -11.36
N TYR A 269 14.96 -0.72 -10.88
CA TYR A 269 15.69 0.32 -11.63
C TYR A 269 16.62 1.20 -10.79
N LEU A 270 16.51 1.21 -9.46
CA LEU A 270 17.45 1.92 -8.59
C LEU A 270 18.82 1.24 -8.62
N ASP A 271 19.89 2.02 -8.48
CA ASP A 271 21.24 1.48 -8.25
C ASP A 271 21.24 0.52 -7.07
N GLU A 272 21.85 -0.67 -7.24
CA GLU A 272 21.76 -1.76 -6.26
C GLU A 272 22.42 -1.41 -4.93
N GLU A 273 23.59 -0.74 -4.95
CA GLU A 273 24.27 -0.34 -3.72
C GLU A 273 23.39 0.64 -2.91
N LEU A 274 22.75 1.58 -3.60
CA LEU A 274 21.86 2.55 -2.99
C LEU A 274 20.56 1.90 -2.46
N LEU A 275 20.01 0.95 -3.20
CA LEU A 275 18.84 0.17 -2.79
C LEU A 275 19.15 -0.61 -1.50
N LEU A 276 20.28 -1.32 -1.48
CA LEU A 276 20.70 -2.11 -0.33
C LEU A 276 21.07 -1.24 0.88
N ALA A 277 21.61 -0.04 0.66
CA ALA A 277 21.84 0.92 1.76
C ALA A 277 20.52 1.35 2.42
N GLY A 278 19.44 1.47 1.64
CA GLY A 278 18.09 1.72 2.15
C GLY A 278 17.49 0.53 2.91
N ALA A 279 17.62 -0.68 2.36
CA ALA A 279 17.16 -1.90 3.00
C ALA A 279 17.93 -2.20 4.30
N GLU A 280 19.25 -1.96 4.32
CA GLU A 280 20.09 -2.11 5.52
C GLU A 280 19.68 -1.11 6.61
N LEU A 281 19.28 0.11 6.26
CA LEU A 281 18.74 1.07 7.22
C LEU A 281 17.48 0.51 7.89
N VAL A 282 16.54 -0.05 7.09
CA VAL A 282 15.32 -0.69 7.62
C VAL A 282 15.65 -1.80 8.61
N TRP A 283 16.58 -2.66 8.24
CA TRP A 283 17.03 -3.76 9.10
C TRP A 283 17.62 -3.26 10.42
N ARG A 284 18.52 -2.28 10.37
CA ARG A 284 19.19 -1.74 11.57
C ARG A 284 18.25 -0.94 12.47
N ALA A 285 17.24 -0.29 11.89
CA ALA A 285 16.26 0.43 12.68
C ALA A 285 15.38 -0.50 13.51
N GLY A 286 15.11 -1.72 13.05
CA GLY A 286 14.17 -2.62 13.68
C GLY A 286 12.71 -2.33 13.32
N ALA A 287 11.78 -2.78 14.16
CA ALA A 287 10.36 -2.60 13.94
C ALA A 287 9.89 -1.21 14.38
N PRO A 288 8.99 -0.54 13.63
CA PRO A 288 8.22 0.55 14.18
C PRO A 288 7.47 0.14 15.45
N GLY A 289 7.54 0.99 16.50
CA GLY A 289 6.86 0.74 17.76
C GLY A 289 5.33 0.90 17.67
N ALA A 290 4.65 0.70 18.80
CA ALA A 290 3.19 0.66 18.91
C ALA A 290 2.48 1.89 18.32
N GLU A 291 3.11 3.07 18.34
CA GLU A 291 2.55 4.28 17.72
C GLU A 291 2.27 4.11 16.23
N LYS A 292 3.14 3.40 15.50
CA LYS A 292 2.97 3.08 14.06
C LYS A 292 2.32 1.72 13.84
N GLY A 293 2.54 0.78 14.75
CA GLY A 293 1.96 -0.56 14.74
C GLY A 293 2.51 -1.47 13.64
N HIS A 294 1.71 -2.48 13.32
CA HIS A 294 2.12 -3.61 12.48
C HIS A 294 1.74 -3.50 10.99
N GLY A 295 0.88 -2.56 10.60
CA GLY A 295 0.30 -2.46 9.26
C GLY A 295 1.29 -2.21 8.13
N ILE A 296 0.80 -2.25 6.88
CA ILE A 296 1.64 -2.12 5.69
C ILE A 296 1.95 -0.67 5.29
N CYS A 297 1.20 0.34 5.75
CA CYS A 297 1.44 1.73 5.34
C CYS A 297 2.68 2.34 6.02
N HIS A 298 2.74 2.30 7.34
CA HIS A 298 3.81 2.92 8.12
C HIS A 298 4.27 2.08 9.30
N GLY A 299 3.78 0.87 9.39
CA GLY A 299 4.14 -0.13 10.41
C GLY A 299 5.21 -1.11 9.96
N THR A 300 5.39 -2.13 10.79
CA THR A 300 6.40 -3.17 10.64
C THR A 300 6.29 -3.92 9.32
N SER A 301 5.08 -4.31 8.91
CA SER A 301 4.85 -5.04 7.67
C SER A 301 5.23 -4.22 6.43
N GLY A 302 4.92 -2.92 6.41
CA GLY A 302 5.30 -2.05 5.29
C GLY A 302 6.81 -1.92 5.14
N ASN A 303 7.52 -1.75 6.26
CA ASN A 303 8.98 -1.72 6.27
C ASN A 303 9.57 -3.07 5.84
N GLY A 304 8.94 -4.18 6.22
CA GLY A 304 9.35 -5.53 5.82
C GLY A 304 9.30 -5.79 4.31
N PHE A 305 8.37 -5.17 3.57
CA PHE A 305 8.33 -5.26 2.10
C PHE A 305 9.60 -4.70 1.43
N ALA A 306 10.29 -3.74 2.04
CA ALA A 306 11.59 -3.30 1.50
C ALA A 306 12.66 -4.39 1.55
N LEU A 307 12.59 -5.29 2.53
CA LEU A 307 13.51 -6.42 2.63
C LEU A 307 13.18 -7.51 1.60
N LEU A 308 11.88 -7.78 1.34
CA LEU A 308 11.47 -8.64 0.22
C LEU A 308 11.92 -8.06 -1.13
N ALA A 309 11.83 -6.75 -1.31
CA ALA A 309 12.31 -6.08 -2.51
C ALA A 309 13.84 -6.23 -2.70
N ALA A 310 14.61 -6.16 -1.61
CA ALA A 310 16.04 -6.42 -1.64
C ALA A 310 16.34 -7.90 -1.98
N PHE A 311 15.54 -8.84 -1.49
CA PHE A 311 15.62 -10.24 -1.87
C PHE A 311 15.31 -10.44 -3.37
N GLU A 312 14.20 -9.89 -3.87
CA GLU A 312 13.84 -9.98 -5.29
C GLU A 312 14.96 -9.46 -6.19
N ARG A 313 15.61 -8.34 -5.79
CA ARG A 313 16.70 -7.73 -6.55
C ARG A 313 17.98 -8.56 -6.58
N THR A 314 18.36 -9.15 -5.46
CA THR A 314 19.70 -9.77 -5.27
C THR A 314 19.68 -11.29 -5.27
N GLN A 315 18.54 -11.91 -4.99
CA GLN A 315 18.38 -13.33 -4.72
C GLN A 315 19.24 -13.82 -3.52
N ASP A 316 19.65 -12.89 -2.65
CA ASP A 316 20.39 -13.21 -1.42
C ASP A 316 19.39 -13.55 -0.29
N GLU A 317 19.41 -14.79 0.15
CA GLU A 317 18.55 -15.34 1.22
C GLU A 317 18.64 -14.57 2.54
N LEU A 318 19.69 -13.81 2.76
CA LEU A 318 19.81 -12.93 3.91
C LEU A 318 18.65 -11.95 4.01
N TRP A 319 18.22 -11.41 2.87
CA TRP A 319 17.13 -10.43 2.84
C TRP A 319 15.76 -11.06 3.06
N LEU A 320 15.57 -12.28 2.57
CA LEU A 320 14.36 -13.06 2.85
C LEU A 320 14.27 -13.43 4.34
N ASP A 321 15.37 -13.90 4.95
CA ASP A 321 15.42 -14.17 6.40
C ASP A 321 15.07 -12.93 7.22
N ARG A 322 15.61 -11.77 6.86
CA ARG A 322 15.32 -10.50 7.50
C ARG A 322 13.85 -10.09 7.36
N ALA A 323 13.25 -10.26 6.17
CA ALA A 323 11.81 -9.99 5.94
C ALA A 323 10.94 -10.94 6.80
N ARG A 324 11.29 -12.21 6.87
CA ARG A 324 10.63 -13.22 7.70
C ARG A 324 10.66 -12.88 9.18
N ARG A 325 11.76 -12.33 9.68
CA ARG A 325 11.85 -11.85 11.07
C ARG A 325 10.96 -10.65 11.32
N PHE A 326 10.80 -9.74 10.34
CA PHE A 326 9.82 -8.67 10.40
C PHE A 326 8.39 -9.21 10.42
N ALA A 327 8.07 -10.27 9.65
CA ALA A 327 6.75 -10.88 9.65
C ALA A 327 6.40 -11.52 10.99
N VAL A 328 7.34 -12.25 11.62
CA VAL A 328 7.15 -12.84 12.95
C VAL A 328 6.88 -11.75 13.99
N HIS A 329 7.64 -10.64 13.94
CA HIS A 329 7.42 -9.51 14.86
C HIS A 329 6.09 -8.80 14.59
N ALA A 330 5.71 -8.57 13.34
CA ALA A 330 4.45 -7.94 12.97
C ALA A 330 3.22 -8.75 13.42
N LEU A 331 3.28 -10.09 13.34
CA LEU A 331 2.23 -10.96 13.86
C LEU A 331 2.12 -10.84 15.38
N ALA A 332 3.25 -10.83 16.11
CA ALA A 332 3.25 -10.62 17.56
C ALA A 332 2.70 -9.24 17.96
N GLN A 333 3.02 -8.18 17.20
CA GLN A 333 2.42 -6.86 17.41
C GLN A 333 0.91 -6.90 17.16
N ALA A 334 0.42 -7.61 16.12
CA ALA A 334 -1.01 -7.73 15.83
C ALA A 334 -1.77 -8.41 16.97
N GLU A 335 -1.23 -9.47 17.57
CA GLU A 335 -1.78 -10.11 18.75
C GLU A 335 -1.92 -9.15 19.95
N CYS A 336 -0.96 -8.23 20.12
CA CYS A 336 -0.97 -7.24 21.20
C CYS A 336 -1.85 -6.02 20.91
N MET A 337 -2.29 -5.83 19.68
CA MET A 337 -3.07 -4.67 19.22
C MET A 337 -4.38 -5.11 18.53
N PRO A 338 -5.30 -5.77 19.25
CA PRO A 338 -6.56 -6.27 18.67
C PRO A 338 -7.46 -5.12 18.19
N GLY A 339 -8.43 -5.45 17.33
CA GLY A 339 -9.43 -4.49 16.85
C GLY A 339 -8.98 -3.59 15.69
N ARG A 340 -7.83 -3.89 15.08
CA ARG A 340 -7.32 -3.17 13.89
C ARG A 340 -7.41 -4.07 12.66
N TYR A 341 -8.53 -3.99 11.96
CA TYR A 341 -8.85 -4.90 10.86
C TYR A 341 -8.37 -4.41 9.49
N SER A 342 -8.13 -3.11 9.33
CA SER A 342 -7.89 -2.44 8.05
C SER A 342 -6.71 -3.01 7.26
N LEU A 343 -6.75 -2.81 5.93
CA LEU A 343 -5.72 -3.28 5.02
C LEU A 343 -4.37 -2.55 5.26
N PHE A 344 -4.37 -1.22 5.29
CA PHE A 344 -3.11 -0.49 5.31
C PHE A 344 -2.52 -0.28 6.70
N THR A 345 -3.36 -0.23 7.72
CA THR A 345 -2.92 0.09 9.09
C THR A 345 -3.17 -1.03 10.09
N GLY A 346 -3.84 -2.09 9.68
CA GLY A 346 -4.29 -3.19 10.54
C GLY A 346 -3.83 -4.59 10.15
N GLY A 347 -4.50 -5.57 10.74
CA GLY A 347 -4.19 -7.00 10.63
C GLY A 347 -4.29 -7.57 9.23
N ALA A 348 -5.25 -7.10 8.40
CA ALA A 348 -5.42 -7.58 7.04
C ALA A 348 -4.14 -7.41 6.21
N GLY A 349 -3.49 -6.25 6.29
CA GLY A 349 -2.21 -6.03 5.61
C GLY A 349 -1.06 -6.83 6.21
N THR A 350 -1.06 -7.02 7.52
CA THR A 350 -0.05 -7.87 8.19
C THR A 350 -0.14 -9.32 7.75
N ALA A 351 -1.36 -9.87 7.62
CA ALA A 351 -1.57 -11.21 7.10
C ALA A 351 -1.07 -11.35 5.65
N LEU A 352 -1.33 -10.34 4.80
CA LEU A 352 -0.81 -10.32 3.42
C LEU A 352 0.72 -10.24 3.37
N PHE A 353 1.37 -9.48 4.25
CA PHE A 353 2.82 -9.44 4.34
C PHE A 353 3.41 -10.78 4.83
N ALA A 354 2.80 -11.39 5.83
CA ALA A 354 3.21 -12.71 6.30
C ALA A 354 3.09 -13.78 5.19
N ALA A 355 2.00 -13.74 4.41
CA ALA A 355 1.80 -14.58 3.25
C ALA A 355 2.83 -14.29 2.13
N ALA A 356 3.19 -13.01 1.92
CA ALA A 356 4.25 -12.62 0.98
C ALA A 356 5.62 -13.19 1.38
N CYS A 357 5.93 -13.25 2.68
CA CYS A 357 7.16 -13.88 3.19
C CYS A 357 7.17 -15.40 3.04
N LEU A 358 6.01 -16.08 3.04
CA LEU A 358 5.88 -17.50 2.74
C LEU A 358 6.17 -17.79 1.26
N ASP A 359 5.64 -16.96 0.36
CA ASP A 359 5.81 -17.10 -1.09
C ASP A 359 7.10 -16.44 -1.63
N ALA A 360 7.85 -15.73 -0.78
CA ALA A 360 9.00 -14.91 -1.19
C ALA A 360 8.65 -13.87 -2.27
N ASP A 361 7.47 -13.25 -2.17
CA ASP A 361 6.89 -12.35 -3.17
C ASP A 361 6.96 -10.89 -2.70
N ALA A 362 7.75 -10.06 -3.38
CA ALA A 362 7.93 -8.65 -3.05
C ALA A 362 6.82 -7.73 -3.58
N ARG A 363 5.85 -8.25 -4.35
CA ARG A 363 4.75 -7.44 -4.90
C ARG A 363 3.89 -6.86 -3.78
N TYR A 364 3.75 -5.54 -3.81
CA TYR A 364 3.00 -4.85 -2.76
C TYR A 364 1.48 -4.96 -3.03
N PRO A 365 0.69 -5.30 -2.00
CA PRO A 365 -0.76 -5.48 -2.15
C PRO A 365 -1.43 -4.27 -2.81
N VAL A 366 -2.42 -4.52 -3.66
CA VAL A 366 -3.19 -3.53 -4.43
C VAL A 366 -2.40 -2.89 -5.57
N PHE A 367 -1.16 -2.45 -5.32
CA PHE A 367 -0.39 -1.67 -6.30
C PHE A 367 0.34 -2.51 -7.34
N GLU A 368 0.46 -3.79 -7.10
CA GLU A 368 1.11 -4.72 -8.02
C GLU A 368 0.24 -5.98 -8.15
N PRO A 369 -0.77 -5.94 -9.04
CA PRO A 369 -1.70 -7.05 -9.18
C PRO A 369 -0.98 -8.33 -9.59
N ARG A 370 -1.42 -9.44 -9.02
CA ARG A 370 -1.01 -10.78 -9.45
C ARG A 370 -1.85 -11.16 -10.65
N SER A 371 -1.20 -11.72 -11.67
CA SER A 371 -1.90 -12.41 -12.75
C SER A 371 -2.53 -13.68 -12.16
N ASP A 372 -3.82 -13.85 -12.31
CA ASP A 372 -4.54 -15.08 -11.94
C ASP A 372 -4.10 -16.25 -12.82
#